data_251f7dd05c56a163bcbe1cd3b88a2b07
#
_entry.id   251f7dd05c56a163bcbe1cd3b88a2b07
#
_cell.length_a   1.000
_cell.length_b   1.000
_cell.length_c   1.000
_cell.angle_alpha   90.00
_cell.angle_beta   90.00
_cell.angle_gamma   90.00
#
_symmetry.space_group_name_H-M   'P 1'
#
loop_
_entity.id
_entity.type
_entity.pdbx_description
1 polymer ?
#
loop_
_entity_poly.entity_id
_entity_poly.type
_entity_poly.pdbx_seq_one_letter_code
_entity_poly.pdbx_strand_id
1 'polypeptide(L)'
;FFKQKTAYEIRLSLVGSEMCIRDRAKPYPKEDHLIGNFAPIRMESSIDDVIIEGEIPKEINGTYYRNGPDPKFPPRGDSSHWFGGDGMVHAFHINDGKVSYLNRWMKTVKWKKEHEEQKALWSSGMDVMNNDPSVSNIETDGLANTAIVSHAGKIFALEEAHAPFEFDEMTLESKGSHTFDNKLQGPVTAHPKIDPVTGELLFFGYMADGFFTDTIRYTAVSKEGKITKSELIKAPFPSMVHDFFATQKYIVFPVFPLTGDFERALNGKPPFAWEPEKGTHVCILPRDGSAEDAKWIECDPSFVFHYMNAYDENGSINCDLMEFGVPPLFPYADGSMPEQKEAEARHVRWQIDLNKGKIDKTIMDDLTGEFPRIDDRFALQKHSHGYYAGNIGKHPKGMSLNTIVHYNFLTEEREHYTTKDGGAVGEPVFIPKSNNSNDGEGWLVATEYNANENRSNLIILDAMNVADGPVAVAQLPHRVPYGFHGWFENRA
;
A
#
# COMPACT_ATOMS: atom_id res chain seq x y z
N PHE A 1 -9.24 7.08 -70.13
CA PHE A 1 -7.97 6.53 -69.58
C PHE A 1 -8.13 6.31 -68.10
N PHE A 2 -8.54 5.10 -67.68
CA PHE A 2 -8.46 4.65 -66.30
C PHE A 2 -7.02 4.21 -66.05
N LYS A 3 -6.26 4.91 -65.23
CA LYS A 3 -5.01 4.40 -64.69
C LYS A 3 -5.32 3.29 -63.71
N GLN A 4 -5.01 2.05 -64.08
CA GLN A 4 -4.98 0.95 -63.12
C GLN A 4 -3.90 1.25 -62.06
N LYS A 5 -4.28 1.31 -60.82
CA LYS A 5 -3.32 1.37 -59.69
C LYS A 5 -2.50 0.08 -59.71
N THR A 6 -1.18 0.22 -59.60
CA THR A 6 -0.29 -0.92 -59.59
C THR A 6 -0.53 -1.75 -58.30
N ALA A 7 -0.27 -3.04 -58.38
CA ALA A 7 -0.40 -3.95 -57.22
C ALA A 7 0.41 -3.48 -55.99
N TYR A 8 1.42 -2.65 -56.21
CA TYR A 8 2.26 -2.03 -55.19
C TYR A 8 1.51 -0.89 -54.44
N GLU A 9 0.77 -0.04 -55.14
CA GLU A 9 -0.03 1.05 -54.51
C GLU A 9 -1.21 0.50 -53.72
N ILE A 10 -1.77 -0.64 -54.14
CA ILE A 10 -2.82 -1.34 -53.38
C ILE A 10 -2.25 -1.98 -52.11
N ARG A 11 -1.04 -2.57 -52.18
CA ARG A 11 -0.36 -3.13 -50.99
C ARG A 11 0.02 -2.06 -49.96
N LEU A 12 0.47 -0.87 -50.40
CA LEU A 12 0.79 0.25 -49.49
C LEU A 12 -0.45 0.79 -48.80
N SER A 13 -1.61 0.83 -49.47
CA SER A 13 -2.86 1.27 -48.83
C SER A 13 -3.42 0.23 -47.85
N LEU A 14 -3.20 -1.08 -48.11
CA LEU A 14 -3.58 -2.14 -47.19
C LEU A 14 -2.63 -2.23 -46.00
N VAL A 15 -1.32 -2.07 -46.19
CA VAL A 15 -0.33 -2.05 -45.12
C VAL A 15 -0.58 -0.85 -44.18
N GLY A 16 -0.92 0.31 -44.73
CA GLY A 16 -1.31 1.47 -43.89
C GLY A 16 -2.58 1.22 -43.08
N SER A 17 -3.58 0.53 -43.63
CA SER A 17 -4.81 0.20 -42.91
C SER A 17 -4.61 -0.93 -41.88
N GLU A 18 -3.76 -1.92 -42.19
CA GLU A 18 -3.39 -2.95 -41.21
C GLU A 18 -2.52 -2.38 -40.07
N MET A 19 -1.58 -1.48 -40.35
CA MET A 19 -0.84 -0.77 -39.29
C MET A 19 -1.78 0.05 -38.40
N CYS A 20 -2.75 0.78 -38.97
CA CYS A 20 -3.74 1.50 -38.16
C CYS A 20 -4.66 0.58 -37.33
N ILE A 21 -4.87 -0.67 -37.76
CA ILE A 21 -5.68 -1.65 -37.02
C ILE A 21 -4.84 -2.32 -35.93
N ARG A 22 -3.53 -2.52 -36.15
CA ARG A 22 -2.61 -3.08 -35.14
C ARG A 22 -2.24 -2.10 -34.05
N ASP A 23 -2.25 -0.80 -34.34
CA ASP A 23 -1.94 0.27 -33.38
C ASP A 23 -3.16 0.77 -32.58
N ARG A 24 -4.33 0.14 -32.70
CA ARG A 24 -5.42 0.41 -31.77
C ARG A 24 -5.01 -0.11 -30.41
N ALA A 25 -4.85 0.81 -29.45
CA ALA A 25 -4.63 0.47 -28.05
C ALA A 25 -5.63 -0.61 -27.64
N LYS A 26 -5.15 -1.75 -27.14
CA LYS A 26 -6.02 -2.79 -26.59
C LYS A 26 -6.90 -2.15 -25.52
N PRO A 27 -8.19 -2.50 -25.45
CA PRO A 27 -9.01 -2.06 -24.31
C PRO A 27 -8.49 -2.70 -23.02
N TYR A 28 -8.73 -2.05 -21.89
CA TYR A 28 -8.46 -2.69 -20.60
C TYR A 28 -9.34 -3.93 -20.45
N PRO A 29 -8.80 -5.03 -19.92
CA PRO A 29 -9.60 -6.21 -19.62
C PRO A 29 -10.64 -5.89 -18.54
N LYS A 30 -11.73 -6.67 -18.53
CA LYS A 30 -12.81 -6.52 -17.55
C LYS A 30 -12.49 -7.34 -16.30
N GLU A 31 -11.39 -7.03 -15.65
CA GLU A 31 -10.99 -7.60 -14.38
C GLU A 31 -11.45 -6.68 -13.23
N ASP A 32 -11.79 -7.23 -12.07
CA ASP A 32 -12.37 -6.48 -10.95
C ASP A 32 -11.51 -5.28 -10.52
N HIS A 33 -10.19 -5.40 -10.56
CA HIS A 33 -9.25 -4.33 -10.24
C HIS A 33 -8.97 -3.34 -11.39
N LEU A 34 -9.70 -3.42 -12.51
CA LEU A 34 -9.61 -2.52 -13.66
C LEU A 34 -10.97 -1.92 -14.06
N ILE A 35 -12.02 -2.16 -13.27
CA ILE A 35 -13.39 -1.66 -13.53
C ILE A 35 -13.95 -0.90 -12.32
N GLY A 36 -15.03 -0.16 -12.54
CA GLY A 36 -15.72 0.58 -11.46
C GLY A 36 -14.81 1.62 -10.80
N ASN A 37 -14.74 1.60 -9.47
CA ASN A 37 -13.87 2.52 -8.71
C ASN A 37 -12.37 2.20 -8.88
N PHE A 38 -12.02 0.99 -9.30
CA PHE A 38 -10.64 0.59 -9.60
C PHE A 38 -10.17 0.97 -11.02
N ALA A 39 -11.10 1.36 -11.89
CA ALA A 39 -10.75 1.68 -13.28
C ALA A 39 -9.72 2.80 -13.36
N PRO A 40 -8.64 2.66 -14.15
CA PRO A 40 -7.63 3.68 -14.34
C PRO A 40 -8.24 4.99 -14.84
N ILE A 41 -7.78 6.14 -14.33
CA ILE A 41 -8.19 7.46 -14.84
C ILE A 41 -7.30 7.94 -15.98
N ARG A 42 -6.05 7.50 -16.01
CA ARG A 42 -5.07 7.74 -17.08
C ARG A 42 -4.86 9.23 -17.41
N MET A 43 -5.03 10.10 -16.45
CA MET A 43 -4.82 11.52 -16.63
C MET A 43 -4.09 12.15 -15.45
N GLU A 44 -3.26 13.12 -15.71
CA GLU A 44 -2.71 14.04 -14.73
C GLU A 44 -3.55 15.32 -14.75
N SER A 45 -3.93 15.80 -13.58
CA SER A 45 -4.76 17.02 -13.42
C SER A 45 -4.18 17.92 -12.34
N SER A 46 -4.61 19.18 -12.34
CA SER A 46 -4.37 20.16 -11.28
C SER A 46 -5.63 21.02 -11.15
N ILE A 47 -6.09 21.21 -9.91
CA ILE A 47 -7.28 21.96 -9.55
C ILE A 47 -6.88 22.93 -8.44
N ASP A 48 -6.91 24.21 -8.72
CA ASP A 48 -6.43 25.24 -7.78
C ASP A 48 -7.43 25.52 -6.64
N ASP A 49 -8.72 25.29 -6.88
CA ASP A 49 -9.80 25.59 -5.93
C ASP A 49 -10.85 24.48 -5.98
N VAL A 50 -10.77 23.54 -5.03
CA VAL A 50 -11.70 22.43 -4.89
C VAL A 50 -12.94 22.89 -4.15
N ILE A 51 -14.14 22.54 -4.63
CA ILE A 51 -15.42 22.86 -3.97
C ILE A 51 -15.49 22.15 -2.61
N ILE A 52 -15.81 22.89 -1.57
CA ILE A 52 -15.89 22.38 -0.19
C ILE A 52 -17.32 22.53 0.33
N GLU A 53 -17.86 21.46 0.89
CA GLU A 53 -19.05 21.45 1.75
C GLU A 53 -18.59 21.33 3.21
N GLY A 54 -19.22 22.10 4.12
CA GLY A 54 -18.79 22.18 5.51
C GLY A 54 -17.64 23.17 5.72
N GLU A 55 -16.89 23.02 6.80
CA GLU A 55 -15.78 23.90 7.17
C GLU A 55 -14.56 23.05 7.54
N ILE A 56 -13.44 23.27 6.83
CA ILE A 56 -12.17 22.60 7.16
C ILE A 56 -11.64 23.20 8.45
N PRO A 57 -11.30 22.35 9.44
CA PRO A 57 -10.69 22.81 10.69
C PRO A 57 -9.39 23.60 10.43
N LYS A 58 -9.23 24.73 11.12
CA LYS A 58 -8.10 25.66 10.92
C LYS A 58 -6.75 25.07 11.31
N GLU A 59 -6.77 24.04 12.15
CA GLU A 59 -5.60 23.29 12.58
C GLU A 59 -5.00 22.44 11.46
N ILE A 60 -5.80 22.11 10.43
CA ILE A 60 -5.33 21.31 9.31
C ILE A 60 -4.64 22.23 8.32
N ASN A 61 -3.32 22.17 8.31
CA ASN A 61 -2.45 22.87 7.36
C ASN A 61 -1.35 21.92 6.89
N GLY A 62 -1.41 21.48 5.63
CA GLY A 62 -0.50 20.48 5.11
C GLY A 62 -0.96 19.85 3.81
N THR A 63 -0.44 18.67 3.54
CA THR A 63 -0.82 17.93 2.33
C THR A 63 -1.19 16.49 2.69
N TYR A 64 -2.39 16.10 2.29
CA TYR A 64 -2.76 14.70 2.26
C TYR A 64 -2.37 14.09 0.93
N TYR A 65 -1.57 13.05 0.98
CA TYR A 65 -1.18 12.24 -0.18
C TYR A 65 -1.91 10.90 -0.15
N ARG A 66 -2.29 10.43 -1.33
CA ARG A 66 -2.85 9.11 -1.57
C ARG A 66 -2.07 8.45 -2.69
N ASN A 67 -1.57 7.24 -2.48
CA ASN A 67 -0.89 6.47 -3.52
C ASN A 67 -1.74 5.27 -3.96
N GLY A 68 -1.57 4.86 -5.18
CA GLY A 68 -2.27 3.70 -5.72
C GLY A 68 -1.88 3.38 -7.15
N PRO A 69 -2.30 2.20 -7.66
CA PRO A 69 -2.05 1.80 -9.03
C PRO A 69 -2.98 2.53 -10.00
N ASP A 70 -2.43 3.13 -11.02
CA ASP A 70 -3.14 3.64 -12.21
C ASP A 70 -2.38 3.21 -13.46
N PRO A 71 -2.57 1.98 -13.94
CA PRO A 71 -1.82 1.46 -15.08
C PRO A 71 -2.07 2.32 -16.31
N LYS A 72 -0.99 2.91 -16.85
CA LYS A 72 -1.06 3.83 -17.99
C LYS A 72 -1.51 3.15 -19.26
N PHE A 73 -1.13 1.90 -19.45
CA PHE A 73 -1.48 1.07 -20.61
C PHE A 73 -2.21 -0.18 -20.16
N PRO A 74 -3.08 -0.76 -21.02
CA PRO A 74 -3.66 -2.06 -20.77
C PRO A 74 -2.58 -3.10 -20.46
N PRO A 75 -2.81 -3.98 -19.47
CA PRO A 75 -1.82 -4.95 -19.05
C PRO A 75 -1.32 -5.83 -20.19
N ARG A 76 -0.05 -6.22 -20.10
CA ARG A 76 0.54 -7.20 -21.00
C ARG A 76 0.17 -8.62 -20.52
N GLY A 77 -0.22 -9.49 -21.47
CA GLY A 77 -0.66 -10.86 -21.17
C GLY A 77 -2.16 -10.98 -20.99
N ASP A 78 -2.58 -12.13 -20.49
CA ASP A 78 -4.00 -12.51 -20.34
C ASP A 78 -4.53 -12.30 -18.92
N SER A 79 -3.64 -11.97 -17.97
CA SER A 79 -3.98 -11.70 -16.57
C SER A 79 -3.16 -10.52 -16.05
N SER A 80 -3.73 -9.82 -15.10
CA SER A 80 -3.05 -8.76 -14.37
C SER A 80 -3.30 -8.88 -12.87
N HIS A 81 -2.50 -8.20 -12.08
CA HIS A 81 -2.66 -8.13 -10.64
C HIS A 81 -2.84 -6.67 -10.22
N TRP A 82 -3.66 -6.42 -9.21
CA TRP A 82 -3.94 -5.08 -8.73
C TRP A 82 -2.66 -4.34 -8.31
N PHE A 83 -1.69 -5.05 -7.72
CA PHE A 83 -0.41 -4.48 -7.29
C PHE A 83 0.51 -4.10 -8.48
N GLY A 84 0.23 -4.55 -9.69
CA GLY A 84 1.09 -4.36 -10.85
C GLY A 84 0.90 -3.06 -11.64
N GLY A 85 0.01 -2.16 -11.22
CA GLY A 85 -0.24 -0.88 -11.90
C GLY A 85 0.83 0.18 -11.61
N ASP A 86 1.02 1.13 -12.55
CA ASP A 86 1.94 2.25 -12.35
C ASP A 86 1.50 3.14 -11.20
N GLY A 87 2.42 3.59 -10.36
CA GLY A 87 2.12 4.44 -9.22
C GLY A 87 1.64 5.83 -9.63
N MET A 88 0.48 6.22 -9.10
CA MET A 88 -0.05 7.56 -9.21
C MET A 88 -0.26 8.15 -7.83
N VAL A 89 0.44 9.24 -7.56
CA VAL A 89 0.28 10.01 -6.33
C VAL A 89 -0.78 11.09 -6.55
N HIS A 90 -1.73 11.16 -5.62
CA HIS A 90 -2.76 12.19 -5.52
C HIS A 90 -2.45 13.05 -4.30
N ALA A 91 -2.35 14.37 -4.46
CA ALA A 91 -2.05 15.32 -3.40
C ALA A 91 -3.19 16.32 -3.23
N PHE A 92 -3.66 16.47 -2.00
CA PHE A 92 -4.61 17.49 -1.59
C PHE A 92 -3.88 18.47 -0.67
N HIS A 93 -3.55 19.64 -1.18
CA HIS A 93 -2.92 20.69 -0.39
C HIS A 93 -3.99 21.48 0.35
N ILE A 94 -3.94 21.44 1.65
CA ILE A 94 -4.89 22.11 2.56
C ILE A 94 -4.18 23.31 3.19
N ASN A 95 -4.73 24.49 3.00
CA ASN A 95 -4.18 25.71 3.59
C ASN A 95 -5.29 26.74 3.82
N ASP A 96 -5.38 27.27 5.03
CA ASP A 96 -6.36 28.30 5.41
C ASP A 96 -7.81 27.95 4.98
N GLY A 97 -8.23 26.72 5.25
CA GLY A 97 -9.57 26.22 4.94
C GLY A 97 -9.85 26.01 3.46
N LYS A 98 -8.85 26.07 2.59
CA LYS A 98 -8.95 25.83 1.14
C LYS A 98 -8.21 24.55 0.77
N VAL A 99 -8.64 23.92 -0.34
CA VAL A 99 -8.02 22.73 -0.90
C VAL A 99 -7.68 22.98 -2.36
N SER A 100 -6.43 22.71 -2.72
CA SER A 100 -6.04 22.47 -4.10
C SER A 100 -5.63 21.01 -4.29
N TYR A 101 -5.72 20.52 -5.50
CA TYR A 101 -5.46 19.13 -5.82
C TYR A 101 -4.59 18.98 -7.05
N LEU A 102 -3.70 17.99 -7.02
CA LEU A 102 -3.00 17.52 -8.22
C LEU A 102 -2.72 16.01 -8.10
N ASN A 103 -2.58 15.37 -9.26
CA ASN A 103 -2.11 13.99 -9.34
C ASN A 103 -1.08 13.82 -10.45
N ARG A 104 -0.06 12.98 -10.20
CA ARG A 104 1.00 12.67 -11.15
C ARG A 104 1.40 11.21 -11.06
N TRP A 105 1.71 10.60 -12.20
CA TRP A 105 2.43 9.33 -12.19
C TRP A 105 3.84 9.50 -11.65
N MET A 106 4.27 8.51 -10.89
CA MET A 106 5.68 8.35 -10.58
C MET A 106 6.39 7.83 -11.84
N LYS A 107 7.21 8.68 -12.44
CA LYS A 107 7.86 8.41 -13.73
C LYS A 107 9.10 7.55 -13.56
N THR A 108 8.89 6.30 -13.17
CA THR A 108 9.90 5.26 -13.03
C THR A 108 10.55 4.90 -14.38
N VAL A 109 11.60 4.11 -14.38
CA VAL A 109 12.24 3.59 -15.61
C VAL A 109 11.21 2.83 -16.45
N LYS A 110 10.42 1.95 -15.78
CA LYS A 110 9.31 1.24 -16.43
C LYS A 110 8.33 2.21 -17.09
N TRP A 111 7.78 3.15 -16.34
CA TRP A 111 6.81 4.11 -16.85
C TRP A 111 7.34 4.90 -18.05
N LYS A 112 8.60 5.39 -17.99
CA LYS A 112 9.23 6.14 -19.08
C LYS A 112 9.36 5.30 -20.34
N LYS A 113 9.84 4.04 -20.20
CA LYS A 113 10.05 3.16 -21.35
C LYS A 113 8.74 2.77 -21.99
N GLU A 114 7.73 2.40 -21.23
CA GLU A 114 6.39 2.09 -21.72
C GLU A 114 5.70 3.31 -22.35
N HIS A 115 5.96 4.51 -21.79
CA HIS A 115 5.48 5.76 -22.38
C HIS A 115 6.10 6.05 -23.74
N GLU A 116 7.39 5.82 -23.94
CA GLU A 116 8.07 5.93 -25.24
C GLU A 116 7.48 4.96 -26.28
N GLU A 117 7.25 3.72 -25.88
CA GLU A 117 6.74 2.67 -26.77
C GLU A 117 5.20 2.66 -26.89
N GLN A 118 4.49 3.47 -26.11
CA GLN A 118 3.02 3.60 -26.08
C GLN A 118 2.28 2.27 -25.85
N LYS A 119 2.88 1.37 -25.06
CA LYS A 119 2.33 0.05 -24.69
C LYS A 119 2.98 -0.49 -23.43
N ALA A 120 2.30 -1.43 -22.75
CA ALA A 120 2.89 -2.20 -21.66
C ALA A 120 3.99 -3.14 -22.18
N LEU A 121 5.15 -3.13 -21.54
CA LEU A 121 6.31 -3.96 -21.87
C LEU A 121 6.58 -4.99 -20.76
N TRP A 122 6.36 -4.61 -19.51
CA TRP A 122 6.45 -5.54 -18.38
C TRP A 122 5.08 -6.14 -18.08
N SER A 123 5.09 -7.38 -17.63
CA SER A 123 3.88 -8.02 -17.11
C SER A 123 3.41 -7.27 -15.84
N SER A 124 2.12 -7.03 -15.73
CA SER A 124 1.52 -6.40 -14.54
C SER A 124 1.16 -7.42 -13.45
N GLY A 125 1.42 -8.69 -13.69
CA GLY A 125 1.32 -9.74 -12.70
C GLY A 125 2.68 -10.09 -12.10
N MET A 126 2.71 -11.04 -11.20
CA MET A 126 3.96 -11.60 -10.67
C MET A 126 4.66 -12.54 -11.66
N ASP A 127 4.17 -12.63 -12.91
CA ASP A 127 4.69 -13.48 -13.97
C ASP A 127 5.70 -12.70 -14.82
N VAL A 128 6.95 -12.67 -14.34
CA VAL A 128 8.08 -12.05 -15.04
C VAL A 128 8.43 -12.74 -16.38
N MET A 129 7.94 -13.94 -16.62
CA MET A 129 8.18 -14.68 -17.88
C MET A 129 7.42 -14.08 -19.06
N ASN A 130 6.40 -13.28 -18.82
CA ASN A 130 5.60 -12.59 -19.84
C ASN A 130 6.09 -11.17 -20.18
N ASN A 131 7.25 -10.77 -19.69
CA ASN A 131 7.86 -9.49 -20.09
C ASN A 131 8.18 -9.48 -21.61
N ASP A 132 8.11 -8.29 -22.22
CA ASP A 132 8.55 -8.12 -23.60
C ASP A 132 10.05 -8.39 -23.71
N PRO A 133 10.53 -9.19 -24.68
CA PRO A 133 11.96 -9.47 -24.84
C PRO A 133 12.83 -8.21 -24.97
N SER A 134 12.29 -7.09 -25.44
CA SER A 134 13.03 -5.83 -25.57
C SER A 134 13.46 -5.23 -24.24
N VAL A 135 12.87 -5.66 -23.12
CA VAL A 135 13.19 -5.15 -21.77
C VAL A 135 13.96 -6.15 -20.90
N SER A 136 14.37 -7.29 -21.45
CA SER A 136 15.05 -8.35 -20.70
C SER A 136 16.35 -7.92 -20.02
N ASN A 137 16.99 -6.87 -20.50
CA ASN A 137 18.24 -6.31 -19.96
C ASN A 137 18.05 -4.92 -19.32
N ILE A 138 16.80 -4.51 -19.08
CA ILE A 138 16.49 -3.22 -18.44
C ILE A 138 16.15 -3.48 -16.99
N GLU A 139 16.98 -2.97 -16.11
CA GLU A 139 16.70 -2.94 -14.66
C GLU A 139 15.67 -1.85 -14.37
N THR A 140 14.60 -2.21 -13.66
CA THR A 140 13.56 -1.28 -13.25
C THR A 140 13.84 -0.71 -11.86
N ASP A 141 13.26 0.43 -11.57
CA ASP A 141 13.24 1.07 -10.27
C ASP A 141 11.84 0.97 -9.60
N GLY A 142 11.06 -0.03 -10.01
CA GLY A 142 9.79 -0.39 -9.43
C GLY A 142 8.58 0.32 -10.01
N LEU A 143 7.49 0.26 -9.24
CA LEU A 143 6.18 0.81 -9.57
C LEU A 143 5.86 2.06 -8.77
N ALA A 144 6.46 2.21 -7.58
CA ALA A 144 6.25 3.34 -6.66
C ALA A 144 4.76 3.61 -6.36
N ASN A 145 3.94 2.55 -6.16
CA ASN A 145 2.49 2.61 -6.22
C ASN A 145 1.77 2.33 -4.89
N THR A 146 2.50 2.06 -3.80
CA THR A 146 1.85 1.49 -2.61
C THR A 146 1.67 2.51 -1.49
N ALA A 147 2.73 3.10 -0.96
CA ALA A 147 2.65 4.01 0.18
C ALA A 147 3.45 5.29 -0.05
N ILE A 148 3.26 6.24 0.85
CA ILE A 148 4.04 7.49 0.93
C ILE A 148 4.65 7.56 2.32
N VAL A 149 5.89 8.02 2.42
CA VAL A 149 6.55 8.37 3.67
C VAL A 149 7.41 9.61 3.49
N SER A 150 7.42 10.48 4.50
CA SER A 150 8.33 11.62 4.59
C SER A 150 9.39 11.34 5.66
N HIS A 151 10.66 11.55 5.34
CA HIS A 151 11.75 11.40 6.30
C HIS A 151 12.96 12.26 5.90
N ALA A 152 13.63 12.86 6.88
CA ALA A 152 14.82 13.69 6.69
C ALA A 152 14.67 14.79 5.62
N GLY A 153 13.49 15.43 5.55
CA GLY A 153 13.17 16.49 4.58
C GLY A 153 12.99 16.01 3.14
N LYS A 154 12.71 14.74 2.94
CA LYS A 154 12.41 14.12 1.65
C LYS A 154 11.12 13.35 1.72
N ILE A 155 10.41 13.24 0.60
CA ILE A 155 9.19 12.46 0.48
C ILE A 155 9.37 11.37 -0.58
N PHE A 156 8.85 10.19 -0.28
CA PHE A 156 9.06 8.98 -1.08
C PHE A 156 7.74 8.29 -1.39
N ALA A 157 7.59 7.82 -2.62
CA ALA A 157 6.64 6.82 -3.00
C ALA A 157 7.30 5.44 -2.91
N LEU A 158 6.64 4.50 -2.26
CA LEU A 158 7.16 3.19 -1.92
C LEU A 158 6.40 2.09 -2.64
N GLU A 159 7.09 0.99 -2.83
CA GLU A 159 6.58 -0.35 -3.07
C GLU A 159 7.50 -1.35 -2.35
N GLU A 160 7.33 -2.66 -2.46
CA GLU A 160 8.05 -3.56 -1.55
C GLU A 160 9.26 -4.30 -2.15
N ALA A 161 9.59 -4.07 -3.44
CA ALA A 161 10.65 -4.81 -4.14
C ALA A 161 11.85 -3.94 -4.58
N HIS A 162 11.78 -2.62 -4.44
CA HIS A 162 12.81 -1.69 -4.91
C HIS A 162 13.16 -0.63 -3.86
N ALA A 163 14.07 0.29 -4.22
CA ALA A 163 14.42 1.44 -3.39
C ALA A 163 13.27 2.46 -3.33
N PRO A 164 13.18 3.30 -2.26
CA PRO A 164 12.22 4.40 -2.23
C PRO A 164 12.37 5.32 -3.43
N PHE A 165 11.25 5.77 -4.00
CA PHE A 165 11.24 6.66 -5.14
C PHE A 165 10.95 8.09 -4.69
N GLU A 166 11.96 8.98 -4.75
CA GLU A 166 11.85 10.37 -4.32
C GLU A 166 11.08 11.21 -5.34
N PHE A 167 10.21 12.08 -4.84
CA PHE A 167 9.49 13.07 -5.65
C PHE A 167 9.43 14.43 -4.95
N ASP A 168 8.98 15.46 -5.65
CA ASP A 168 8.80 16.78 -5.08
C ASP A 168 7.44 16.90 -4.38
N GLU A 169 7.42 17.34 -3.13
CA GLU A 169 6.21 17.38 -2.29
C GLU A 169 5.10 18.28 -2.82
N MET A 170 5.45 19.37 -3.55
CA MET A 170 4.49 20.36 -4.04
C MET A 170 4.02 20.09 -5.46
N THR A 171 4.92 19.66 -6.30
CA THR A 171 4.68 19.50 -7.75
C THR A 171 4.47 18.06 -8.14
N LEU A 172 4.80 17.11 -7.25
CA LEU A 172 4.88 15.66 -7.50
C LEU A 172 5.85 15.29 -8.62
N GLU A 173 6.80 16.16 -8.96
CA GLU A 173 7.83 15.85 -9.95
C GLU A 173 8.73 14.72 -9.46
N SER A 174 8.89 13.71 -10.31
CA SER A 174 9.72 12.54 -10.01
C SER A 174 11.20 12.88 -9.99
N LYS A 175 11.89 12.55 -8.91
CA LYS A 175 13.35 12.73 -8.74
C LYS A 175 14.13 11.44 -9.00
N GLY A 176 13.53 10.28 -8.72
CA GLY A 176 14.13 8.96 -8.94
C GLY A 176 14.39 8.18 -7.67
N SER A 177 15.05 7.02 -7.78
CA SER A 177 15.34 6.14 -6.66
C SER A 177 16.30 6.75 -5.64
N HIS A 178 15.98 6.59 -4.36
CA HIS A 178 16.81 7.05 -3.25
C HIS A 178 17.58 5.88 -2.63
N THR A 179 18.90 5.92 -2.72
CA THR A 179 19.78 4.82 -2.30
C THR A 179 20.56 5.09 -1.01
N PHE A 180 20.20 6.14 -0.26
CA PHE A 180 20.87 6.53 0.98
C PHE A 180 22.41 6.64 0.79
N ASP A 181 22.83 7.50 -0.13
CA ASP A 181 24.26 7.69 -0.51
C ASP A 181 24.93 6.39 -1.02
N ASN A 182 24.20 5.55 -1.77
CA ASN A 182 24.63 4.25 -2.28
C ASN A 182 24.97 3.22 -1.17
N LYS A 183 24.36 3.35 -0.01
CA LYS A 183 24.50 2.42 1.11
C LYS A 183 23.36 1.46 1.28
N LEU A 184 22.24 1.69 0.59
CA LEU A 184 21.10 0.78 0.61
C LEU A 184 21.51 -0.59 0.07
N GLN A 185 21.11 -1.63 0.80
CA GLN A 185 21.29 -3.02 0.40
C GLN A 185 19.92 -3.71 0.36
N GLY A 186 19.56 -4.25 -0.79
CA GLY A 186 18.28 -4.92 -1.00
C GLY A 186 17.09 -3.96 -1.13
N PRO A 187 15.87 -4.51 -1.22
CA PRO A 187 14.63 -3.76 -1.37
C PRO A 187 14.18 -3.10 -0.05
N VAL A 188 13.21 -2.20 -0.15
CA VAL A 188 12.60 -1.49 0.99
C VAL A 188 11.10 -1.77 1.00
N THR A 189 10.58 -2.14 2.16
CA THR A 189 9.13 -2.34 2.37
C THR A 189 8.31 -1.11 2.01
N ALA A 190 7.06 -1.30 1.63
CA ALA A 190 6.10 -0.20 1.52
C ALA A 190 5.62 0.33 2.89
N HIS A 191 5.94 -0.35 3.99
CA HIS A 191 5.45 -0.07 5.34
C HIS A 191 6.55 0.24 6.36
N PRO A 192 7.43 1.24 6.10
CA PRO A 192 8.43 1.64 7.09
C PRO A 192 7.74 2.19 8.34
N LYS A 193 8.44 2.13 9.48
CA LYS A 193 7.96 2.70 10.74
C LYS A 193 8.87 3.87 11.12
N ILE A 194 8.27 4.98 11.53
CA ILE A 194 9.01 6.11 12.11
C ILE A 194 8.86 6.04 13.63
N ASP A 195 9.97 6.02 14.33
CA ASP A 195 9.97 6.12 15.79
C ASP A 195 9.81 7.59 16.19
N PRO A 196 8.67 7.99 16.78
CA PRO A 196 8.45 9.39 17.14
C PRO A 196 9.35 9.89 18.27
N VAL A 197 10.00 8.99 19.02
CA VAL A 197 10.92 9.34 20.13
C VAL A 197 12.31 9.67 19.59
N THR A 198 12.82 8.87 18.66
CA THR A 198 14.19 9.02 18.14
C THR A 198 14.25 9.72 16.78
N GLY A 199 13.15 9.72 16.03
CA GLY A 199 13.07 10.16 14.64
C GLY A 199 13.69 9.17 13.64
N GLU A 200 14.03 7.95 14.08
CA GLU A 200 14.57 6.93 13.20
C GLU A 200 13.50 6.40 12.24
N LEU A 201 13.91 6.15 11.01
CA LEU A 201 13.12 5.39 10.03
C LEU A 201 13.60 3.93 10.05
N LEU A 202 12.66 3.03 10.35
CA LEU A 202 12.88 1.59 10.44
C LEU A 202 12.21 0.93 9.25
N PHE A 203 12.96 0.12 8.51
CA PHE A 203 12.40 -0.62 7.39
C PHE A 203 13.10 -1.97 7.18
N PHE A 204 12.54 -2.77 6.32
CA PHE A 204 13.12 -4.04 5.90
C PHE A 204 12.89 -4.29 4.41
N GLY A 205 13.58 -5.29 3.89
CA GLY A 205 13.25 -5.92 2.62
C GLY A 205 13.29 -7.43 2.78
N TYR A 206 12.30 -8.12 2.23
CA TYR A 206 12.30 -9.57 2.13
C TYR A 206 12.91 -10.01 0.80
N MET A 207 13.33 -11.28 0.70
CA MET A 207 14.09 -11.77 -0.46
C MET A 207 15.30 -10.87 -0.77
N ALA A 208 15.99 -10.45 0.29
CA ALA A 208 16.96 -9.33 0.25
C ALA A 208 18.21 -9.63 -0.57
N ASP A 209 18.56 -10.89 -0.77
CA ASP A 209 19.72 -11.33 -1.58
C ASP A 209 19.30 -11.86 -2.97
N GLY A 210 18.07 -11.58 -3.40
CA GLY A 210 17.52 -11.96 -4.69
C GLY A 210 16.17 -12.64 -4.63
N PHE A 211 15.50 -12.78 -5.77
CA PHE A 211 14.16 -13.38 -5.87
C PHE A 211 14.14 -14.80 -5.28
N PHE A 212 13.11 -15.07 -4.49
CA PHE A 212 12.85 -16.35 -3.84
C PHE A 212 13.92 -16.82 -2.87
N THR A 213 14.77 -15.91 -2.33
CA THR A 213 15.64 -16.20 -1.21
C THR A 213 14.91 -16.09 0.13
N ASP A 214 15.38 -16.83 1.12
CA ASP A 214 14.84 -16.86 2.48
C ASP A 214 15.46 -15.77 3.39
N THR A 215 15.82 -14.62 2.82
CA THR A 215 16.53 -13.56 3.52
C THR A 215 15.64 -12.35 3.77
N ILE A 216 15.75 -11.78 4.98
CA ILE A 216 15.12 -10.52 5.39
C ILE A 216 16.24 -9.57 5.81
N ARG A 217 16.30 -8.38 5.23
CA ARG A 217 17.24 -7.36 5.64
C ARG A 217 16.54 -6.25 6.41
N TYR A 218 16.84 -6.14 7.69
CA TYR A 218 16.41 -5.02 8.52
C TYR A 218 17.39 -3.85 8.37
N THR A 219 16.87 -2.63 8.27
CA THR A 219 17.67 -1.41 8.18
C THR A 219 17.07 -0.32 9.06
N ALA A 220 17.92 0.37 9.81
CA ALA A 220 17.58 1.59 10.55
C ALA A 220 18.30 2.79 9.94
N VAL A 221 17.59 3.91 9.86
CA VAL A 221 18.07 5.18 9.31
C VAL A 221 17.90 6.26 10.36
N SER A 222 18.94 7.04 10.64
CA SER A 222 18.85 8.14 11.59
C SER A 222 17.89 9.24 11.11
N LYS A 223 17.44 10.11 12.01
CA LYS A 223 16.60 11.27 11.67
C LYS A 223 17.20 12.22 10.63
N GLU A 224 18.54 12.15 10.42
CA GLU A 224 19.24 12.89 9.39
C GLU A 224 19.33 12.13 8.04
N GLY A 225 18.67 10.98 7.89
CA GLY A 225 18.62 10.21 6.65
C GLY A 225 19.85 9.34 6.40
N LYS A 226 20.61 8.94 7.43
CA LYS A 226 21.78 8.08 7.29
C LYS A 226 21.50 6.68 7.80
N ILE A 227 21.86 5.65 7.02
CA ILE A 227 21.80 4.27 7.48
C ILE A 227 22.76 4.09 8.65
N THR A 228 22.23 3.66 9.79
CA THR A 228 22.95 3.42 11.04
C THR A 228 23.10 1.94 11.34
N LYS A 229 22.19 1.11 10.82
CA LYS A 229 22.17 -0.34 11.03
C LYS A 229 21.65 -1.07 9.79
N SER A 230 22.21 -2.24 9.51
CA SER A 230 21.72 -3.15 8.47
C SER A 230 22.05 -4.59 8.87
N GLU A 231 21.02 -5.40 9.11
CA GLU A 231 21.12 -6.79 9.58
C GLU A 231 20.45 -7.73 8.58
N LEU A 232 21.14 -8.81 8.22
CA LEU A 232 20.60 -9.85 7.35
C LEU A 232 20.17 -11.05 8.19
N ILE A 233 18.87 -11.36 8.16
CA ILE A 233 18.24 -12.42 8.92
C ILE A 233 17.82 -13.52 7.95
N LYS A 234 18.06 -14.78 8.32
CA LYS A 234 17.61 -15.92 7.56
C LYS A 234 16.24 -16.37 8.08
N ALA A 235 15.22 -16.36 7.21
CA ALA A 235 13.90 -16.86 7.49
C ALA A 235 13.82 -18.40 7.31
N PRO A 236 12.80 -19.07 7.83
CA PRO A 236 12.62 -20.52 7.66
C PRO A 236 12.40 -20.96 6.22
N PHE A 237 11.81 -20.09 5.40
CA PHE A 237 11.53 -20.32 3.97
C PHE A 237 11.35 -18.97 3.26
N PRO A 238 11.49 -18.93 1.91
CA PRO A 238 11.14 -17.76 1.12
C PRO A 238 9.65 -17.43 1.28
N SER A 239 9.32 -16.23 1.71
CA SER A 239 7.94 -15.80 1.95
C SER A 239 7.75 -14.36 1.50
N MET A 240 6.53 -14.02 1.10
CA MET A 240 6.09 -12.63 0.97
C MET A 240 5.84 -12.07 2.37
N VAL A 241 6.75 -11.24 2.86
CA VAL A 241 6.62 -10.52 4.12
C VAL A 241 6.22 -9.09 3.81
N HIS A 242 4.92 -8.82 3.79
CA HIS A 242 4.40 -7.55 3.30
C HIS A 242 4.68 -6.39 4.26
N ASP A 243 4.41 -6.58 5.54
CA ASP A 243 4.59 -5.58 6.60
C ASP A 243 5.27 -6.22 7.83
N PHE A 244 5.69 -5.41 8.77
CA PHE A 244 6.31 -5.79 10.03
C PHE A 244 5.84 -4.86 11.15
N PHE A 245 6.15 -5.18 12.37
CA PHE A 245 5.90 -4.26 13.47
C PHE A 245 7.13 -4.06 14.36
N ALA A 246 7.15 -2.94 15.02
CA ALA A 246 8.24 -2.55 15.92
C ALA A 246 7.67 -2.01 17.24
N THR A 247 8.47 -2.15 18.28
CA THR A 247 8.25 -1.51 19.58
C THR A 247 9.46 -0.64 19.91
N GLN A 248 9.47 -0.01 21.07
CA GLN A 248 10.68 0.70 21.50
C GLN A 248 11.90 -0.21 21.69
N LYS A 249 11.70 -1.52 21.88
CA LYS A 249 12.78 -2.49 22.15
C LYS A 249 13.00 -3.52 21.07
N TYR A 250 11.99 -3.85 20.28
CA TYR A 250 12.04 -4.99 19.35
C TYR A 250 11.58 -4.60 17.95
N ILE A 251 12.14 -5.33 16.98
CA ILE A 251 11.64 -5.41 15.60
C ILE A 251 11.10 -6.82 15.42
N VAL A 252 9.92 -6.94 14.85
CA VAL A 252 9.24 -8.25 14.71
C VAL A 252 8.82 -8.48 13.27
N PHE A 253 9.27 -9.61 12.71
CA PHE A 253 8.93 -10.05 11.36
C PHE A 253 8.11 -11.34 11.44
N PRO A 254 6.78 -11.27 11.30
CA PRO A 254 5.99 -12.47 11.07
C PRO A 254 6.19 -12.96 9.63
N VAL A 255 6.65 -14.20 9.52
CA VAL A 255 6.86 -14.92 8.25
C VAL A 255 5.71 -15.89 8.08
N PHE A 256 4.76 -15.50 7.23
CA PHE A 256 3.57 -16.28 6.94
C PHE A 256 3.85 -17.33 5.87
N PRO A 257 3.07 -18.45 5.83
CA PRO A 257 3.25 -19.48 4.82
C PRO A 257 2.71 -19.11 3.42
N LEU A 258 2.85 -17.83 3.03
CA LEU A 258 2.69 -17.36 1.66
C LEU A 258 4.04 -17.45 0.96
N THR A 259 4.37 -18.65 0.51
CA THR A 259 5.72 -19.00 0.05
C THR A 259 6.01 -18.55 -1.37
N GLY A 260 7.24 -18.07 -1.59
CA GLY A 260 7.81 -17.87 -2.92
C GLY A 260 8.61 -19.09 -3.38
N ASP A 261 8.40 -19.57 -4.62
CA ASP A 261 9.10 -20.73 -5.15
C ASP A 261 9.40 -20.57 -6.65
N PHE A 262 10.71 -20.56 -6.95
CA PHE A 262 11.19 -20.35 -8.31
C PHE A 262 10.88 -21.55 -9.24
N GLU A 263 11.01 -22.77 -8.75
CA GLU A 263 10.71 -23.95 -9.56
C GLU A 263 9.21 -24.06 -9.85
N ARG A 264 8.39 -23.69 -8.87
CA ARG A 264 6.94 -23.61 -9.05
C ARG A 264 6.58 -22.61 -10.15
N ALA A 265 7.23 -21.43 -10.16
CA ALA A 265 7.06 -20.41 -11.21
C ALA A 265 7.51 -20.91 -12.58
N LEU A 266 8.65 -21.59 -12.69
CA LEU A 266 9.16 -22.16 -13.96
C LEU A 266 8.22 -23.24 -14.53
N ASN A 267 7.45 -23.92 -13.69
CA ASN A 267 6.46 -24.90 -14.11
C ASN A 267 5.08 -24.30 -14.42
N GLY A 268 4.98 -22.97 -14.56
CA GLY A 268 3.74 -22.27 -14.90
C GLY A 268 2.68 -22.29 -13.79
N LYS A 269 3.10 -22.53 -12.56
CA LYS A 269 2.26 -22.48 -11.34
C LYS A 269 2.46 -21.16 -10.61
N PRO A 270 1.60 -20.82 -9.62
CA PRO A 270 1.72 -19.56 -8.89
C PRO A 270 3.09 -19.36 -8.26
N PRO A 271 3.82 -18.28 -8.55
CA PRO A 271 5.12 -18.00 -7.96
C PRO A 271 5.05 -17.78 -6.45
N PHE A 272 3.94 -17.18 -5.99
CA PHE A 272 3.57 -17.10 -4.57
C PHE A 272 2.32 -17.93 -4.32
N ALA A 273 2.34 -18.74 -3.26
CA ALA A 273 1.22 -19.62 -2.94
C ALA A 273 1.08 -19.83 -1.44
N TRP A 274 -0.15 -20.01 -1.00
CA TRP A 274 -0.48 -20.32 0.38
C TRP A 274 -0.24 -21.81 0.68
N GLU A 275 0.67 -22.11 1.62
CA GLU A 275 1.04 -23.45 2.08
C GLU A 275 0.91 -23.55 3.61
N PRO A 276 -0.33 -23.60 4.16
CA PRO A 276 -0.60 -23.47 5.59
C PRO A 276 0.11 -24.52 6.47
N GLU A 277 0.46 -25.67 5.91
CA GLU A 277 1.19 -26.71 6.62
C GLU A 277 2.60 -26.29 7.09
N LYS A 278 3.13 -25.19 6.59
CA LYS A 278 4.42 -24.64 7.03
C LYS A 278 4.32 -23.78 8.30
N GLY A 279 3.10 -23.46 8.75
CA GLY A 279 2.90 -22.61 9.93
C GLY A 279 3.35 -21.16 9.75
N THR A 280 3.09 -20.34 10.76
CA THR A 280 3.59 -18.97 10.86
C THR A 280 4.79 -18.92 11.79
N HIS A 281 5.88 -18.27 11.38
CA HIS A 281 7.09 -18.11 12.16
C HIS A 281 7.34 -16.63 12.46
N VAL A 282 7.43 -16.26 13.72
CA VAL A 282 7.60 -14.88 14.16
C VAL A 282 9.03 -14.66 14.64
N CYS A 283 9.79 -13.85 13.91
CA CYS A 283 11.13 -13.42 14.29
C CYS A 283 11.05 -12.22 15.22
N ILE A 284 11.73 -12.27 16.35
CA ILE A 284 11.82 -11.18 17.32
C ILE A 284 13.30 -10.79 17.46
N LEU A 285 13.63 -9.60 16.99
CA LEU A 285 14.99 -9.05 17.01
C LEU A 285 15.04 -7.87 17.99
N PRO A 286 15.95 -7.86 19.00
CA PRO A 286 16.19 -6.65 19.77
C PRO A 286 16.69 -5.50 18.87
N ARG A 287 16.21 -4.28 19.08
CA ARG A 287 16.60 -3.12 18.25
C ARG A 287 18.08 -2.81 18.34
N ASP A 288 18.70 -3.04 19.49
CA ASP A 288 20.14 -2.88 19.73
C ASP A 288 20.95 -4.15 19.45
N GLY A 289 20.30 -5.30 19.19
CA GLY A 289 20.93 -6.59 18.88
C GLY A 289 21.38 -6.73 17.44
N SER A 290 22.01 -7.85 17.13
CA SER A 290 22.39 -8.30 15.79
C SER A 290 21.47 -9.42 15.31
N ALA A 291 21.61 -9.84 14.05
CA ALA A 291 20.83 -10.96 13.49
C ALA A 291 21.00 -12.26 14.32
N GLU A 292 22.11 -12.45 15.04
CA GLU A 292 22.36 -13.61 15.90
C GLU A 292 21.48 -13.61 17.16
N ASP A 293 20.96 -12.45 17.57
CA ASP A 293 20.09 -12.30 18.74
C ASP A 293 18.61 -12.57 18.39
N ALA A 294 18.31 -12.81 17.12
CA ALA A 294 16.95 -13.09 16.65
C ALA A 294 16.39 -14.37 17.27
N LYS A 295 15.18 -14.29 17.81
CA LYS A 295 14.44 -15.43 18.35
C LYS A 295 13.23 -15.71 17.47
N TRP A 296 12.93 -16.99 17.28
CA TRP A 296 11.81 -17.44 16.48
C TRP A 296 10.75 -18.12 17.35
N ILE A 297 9.49 -17.77 17.12
CA ILE A 297 8.31 -18.43 17.72
C ILE A 297 7.45 -18.93 16.58
N GLU A 298 7.07 -20.19 16.63
CA GLU A 298 6.14 -20.80 15.68
C GLU A 298 4.72 -20.76 16.23
N CYS A 299 3.73 -20.47 15.37
CA CYS A 299 2.31 -20.50 15.72
C CYS A 299 1.47 -20.99 14.54
N ASP A 300 0.16 -21.18 14.78
CA ASP A 300 -0.80 -21.59 13.76
C ASP A 300 -0.77 -20.64 12.56
N PRO A 301 -1.01 -21.18 11.33
CA PRO A 301 -0.98 -20.38 10.13
C PRO A 301 -2.05 -19.30 10.17
N SER A 302 -1.66 -18.08 9.82
CA SER A 302 -2.52 -16.93 9.61
C SER A 302 -1.85 -15.99 8.61
N PHE A 303 -2.55 -14.95 8.21
CA PHE A 303 -1.99 -13.96 7.31
C PHE A 303 -2.35 -12.53 7.78
N VAL A 304 -1.42 -11.61 7.63
CA VAL A 304 -1.60 -10.19 7.95
C VAL A 304 -0.98 -9.37 6.84
N PHE A 305 -1.77 -8.46 6.25
CA PHE A 305 -1.20 -7.42 5.43
C PHE A 305 -0.68 -6.28 6.29
N HIS A 306 -1.48 -5.76 7.22
CA HIS A 306 -1.13 -4.53 7.93
C HIS A 306 -1.26 -4.65 9.45
N TYR A 307 -0.29 -4.04 10.15
CA TYR A 307 -0.27 -3.88 11.59
C TYR A 307 -0.71 -2.47 11.96
N MET A 308 -1.61 -2.37 12.94
CA MET A 308 -2.07 -1.09 13.46
C MET A 308 -0.96 -0.40 14.27
N ASN A 309 -0.46 -1.08 15.31
CA ASN A 309 0.65 -0.63 16.14
C ASN A 309 1.12 -1.77 17.08
N ALA A 310 2.32 -1.60 17.65
CA ALA A 310 2.81 -2.51 18.68
C ALA A 310 3.54 -1.77 19.80
N TYR A 311 3.55 -2.36 21.00
CA TYR A 311 4.21 -1.80 22.18
C TYR A 311 4.65 -2.87 23.17
N ASP A 312 5.65 -2.52 23.99
CA ASP A 312 6.16 -3.37 25.07
C ASP A 312 5.38 -3.14 26.36
N GLU A 313 4.88 -4.19 27.00
CA GLU A 313 4.25 -4.10 28.30
C GLU A 313 4.48 -5.38 29.13
N ASN A 314 4.97 -5.24 30.36
CA ASN A 314 5.12 -6.34 31.35
C ASN A 314 5.85 -7.60 30.83
N GLY A 315 6.87 -7.43 29.99
CA GLY A 315 7.65 -8.55 29.43
C GLY A 315 6.99 -9.24 28.24
N SER A 316 5.92 -8.66 27.72
CA SER A 316 5.25 -9.07 26.47
C SER A 316 5.30 -7.97 25.43
N ILE A 317 5.20 -8.36 24.17
CA ILE A 317 4.91 -7.46 23.06
C ILE A 317 3.42 -7.58 22.73
N ASN A 318 2.71 -6.45 22.73
CA ASN A 318 1.32 -6.39 22.28
C ASN A 318 1.30 -5.75 20.89
N CYS A 319 0.59 -6.37 19.94
CA CYS A 319 0.44 -5.85 18.60
C CYS A 319 -1.03 -5.93 18.16
N ASP A 320 -1.58 -4.81 17.75
CA ASP A 320 -2.90 -4.71 17.13
C ASP A 320 -2.74 -4.76 15.60
N LEU A 321 -3.56 -5.58 14.94
CA LEU A 321 -3.40 -5.91 13.54
C LEU A 321 -4.70 -6.37 12.88
N MET A 322 -4.71 -6.45 11.53
CA MET A 322 -5.81 -7.01 10.77
C MET A 322 -5.46 -8.43 10.31
N GLU A 323 -6.02 -9.45 10.98
CA GLU A 323 -5.68 -10.86 10.74
C GLU A 323 -6.70 -11.53 9.82
N PHE A 324 -6.16 -12.18 8.79
CA PHE A 324 -6.88 -13.07 7.87
C PHE A 324 -6.64 -14.53 8.23
N GLY A 325 -7.62 -15.39 7.98
CA GLY A 325 -7.42 -16.85 8.05
C GLY A 325 -6.56 -17.35 6.89
N VAL A 326 -6.74 -16.78 5.71
CA VAL A 326 -5.98 -17.07 4.47
C VAL A 326 -5.71 -15.77 3.72
N PRO A 327 -4.62 -15.66 2.94
CA PRO A 327 -4.31 -14.44 2.22
C PRO A 327 -5.35 -14.19 1.10
N PRO A 328 -5.99 -13.02 1.04
CA PRO A 328 -6.75 -12.63 -0.12
C PRO A 328 -5.82 -12.44 -1.32
N LEU A 329 -6.32 -12.57 -2.55
CA LEU A 329 -5.58 -12.37 -3.82
C LEU A 329 -4.49 -13.40 -4.15
N PHE A 330 -4.18 -14.34 -3.26
CA PHE A 330 -3.14 -15.34 -3.48
C PHE A 330 -3.73 -16.77 -3.49
N PRO A 331 -3.33 -17.59 -4.48
CA PRO A 331 -3.80 -18.97 -4.60
C PRO A 331 -3.07 -19.94 -3.65
N TYR A 332 -3.63 -21.13 -3.51
CA TYR A 332 -2.89 -22.31 -3.03
C TYR A 332 -1.86 -22.78 -4.07
N ALA A 333 -0.96 -23.67 -3.69
CA ALA A 333 0.10 -24.19 -4.56
C ALA A 333 -0.42 -24.94 -5.80
N ASP A 334 -1.65 -25.43 -5.78
CA ASP A 334 -2.33 -26.06 -6.94
C ASP A 334 -2.99 -25.03 -7.89
N GLY A 335 -3.01 -23.75 -7.53
CA GLY A 335 -3.61 -22.67 -8.27
C GLY A 335 -5.07 -22.36 -7.92
N SER A 336 -5.70 -23.12 -7.02
CA SER A 336 -7.04 -22.80 -6.53
C SER A 336 -7.03 -21.58 -5.62
N MET A 337 -8.12 -20.77 -5.66
CA MET A 337 -8.26 -19.59 -4.80
C MET A 337 -8.98 -19.94 -3.51
N PRO A 338 -8.63 -19.30 -2.36
CA PRO A 338 -9.37 -19.41 -1.12
C PRO A 338 -10.83 -18.95 -1.28
N GLU A 339 -11.73 -19.45 -0.42
CA GLU A 339 -13.09 -18.93 -0.34
C GLU A 339 -13.08 -17.50 0.22
N GLN A 340 -13.88 -16.60 -0.37
CA GLN A 340 -13.90 -15.17 0.00
C GLN A 340 -14.11 -14.93 1.50
N LYS A 341 -14.99 -15.70 2.15
CA LYS A 341 -15.28 -15.56 3.59
C LYS A 341 -14.10 -15.93 4.51
N GLU A 342 -13.14 -16.73 4.02
CA GLU A 342 -11.93 -17.10 4.75
C GLU A 342 -10.83 -16.04 4.58
N ALA A 343 -10.94 -15.24 3.51
CA ALA A 343 -10.04 -14.16 3.15
C ALA A 343 -10.55 -12.78 3.62
N GLU A 344 -11.21 -12.74 4.77
CA GLU A 344 -11.67 -11.52 5.44
C GLU A 344 -10.83 -11.26 6.70
N ALA A 345 -10.33 -10.04 6.87
CA ALA A 345 -9.57 -9.67 8.06
C ALA A 345 -10.47 -9.15 9.18
N ARG A 346 -10.03 -9.37 10.41
CA ARG A 346 -10.59 -8.80 11.64
C ARG A 346 -9.53 -8.16 12.49
N HIS A 347 -9.92 -7.20 13.28
CA HIS A 347 -9.04 -6.59 14.28
C HIS A 347 -8.74 -7.58 15.39
N VAL A 348 -7.46 -7.97 15.50
CA VAL A 348 -6.95 -8.95 16.48
C VAL A 348 -5.78 -8.33 17.22
N ARG A 349 -5.67 -8.62 18.52
CA ARG A 349 -4.47 -8.37 19.31
C ARG A 349 -3.65 -9.63 19.46
N TRP A 350 -2.39 -9.56 19.05
CA TRP A 350 -1.38 -10.56 19.41
C TRP A 350 -0.66 -10.13 20.68
N GLN A 351 -0.57 -11.02 21.65
CA GLN A 351 0.26 -10.87 22.83
C GLN A 351 1.36 -11.90 22.80
N ILE A 352 2.60 -11.45 22.61
CA ILE A 352 3.79 -12.31 22.52
C ILE A 352 4.46 -12.32 23.87
N ASP A 353 4.37 -13.43 24.61
CA ASP A 353 5.08 -13.66 25.87
C ASP A 353 6.52 -14.10 25.57
N LEU A 354 7.46 -13.18 25.76
CA LEU A 354 8.89 -13.40 25.44
C LEU A 354 9.55 -14.46 26.34
N ASN A 355 9.00 -14.69 27.54
CA ASN A 355 9.53 -15.67 28.49
C ASN A 355 9.07 -17.08 28.16
N LYS A 356 7.80 -17.23 27.74
CA LYS A 356 7.21 -18.52 27.41
C LYS A 356 7.39 -18.90 25.93
N GLY A 357 7.76 -17.95 25.07
CA GLY A 357 7.83 -18.17 23.64
C GLY A 357 6.46 -18.54 23.04
N LYS A 358 5.40 -17.82 23.43
CA LYS A 358 4.01 -18.10 23.03
C LYS A 358 3.34 -16.84 22.54
N ILE A 359 2.44 -17.00 21.57
CA ILE A 359 1.57 -15.94 21.05
C ILE A 359 0.13 -16.28 21.41
N ASP A 360 -0.50 -15.44 22.21
CA ASP A 360 -1.93 -15.48 22.48
C ASP A 360 -2.64 -14.45 21.59
N LYS A 361 -3.78 -14.83 21.01
CA LYS A 361 -4.56 -14.00 20.07
C LYS A 361 -5.94 -13.71 20.65
N THR A 362 -6.35 -12.44 20.58
CA THR A 362 -7.67 -11.97 21.03
C THR A 362 -8.34 -11.18 19.93
N ILE A 363 -9.54 -11.57 19.53
CA ILE A 363 -10.36 -10.76 18.60
C ILE A 363 -10.82 -9.53 19.37
N MET A 364 -10.44 -8.36 18.89
CA MET A 364 -10.79 -7.06 19.47
C MET A 364 -12.10 -6.53 18.89
N ASP A 365 -12.33 -6.75 17.59
CA ASP A 365 -13.54 -6.37 16.88
C ASP A 365 -13.92 -7.45 15.87
N ASP A 366 -15.23 -7.71 15.76
CA ASP A 366 -15.80 -8.71 14.85
C ASP A 366 -16.09 -8.14 13.43
N LEU A 367 -16.01 -6.82 13.27
CA LEU A 367 -16.18 -6.18 11.97
C LEU A 367 -15.00 -6.51 11.05
N THR A 368 -15.32 -6.88 9.81
CA THR A 368 -14.29 -7.09 8.80
C THR A 368 -13.74 -5.75 8.29
N GLY A 369 -12.43 -5.66 8.13
CA GLY A 369 -11.78 -4.42 7.72
C GLY A 369 -10.31 -4.58 7.41
N GLU A 370 -9.69 -3.48 7.00
CA GLU A 370 -8.28 -3.36 6.64
C GLU A 370 -7.80 -1.91 6.75
N PHE A 371 -6.55 -1.63 6.39
CA PHE A 371 -5.92 -0.32 6.46
C PHE A 371 -5.94 0.30 7.88
N PRO A 372 -5.39 -0.41 8.88
CA PRO A 372 -5.40 0.07 10.24
C PRO A 372 -4.42 1.22 10.43
N ARG A 373 -4.83 2.22 11.20
CA ARG A 373 -4.02 3.41 11.52
C ARG A 373 -4.19 3.81 12.99
N ILE A 374 -3.24 4.58 13.47
CA ILE A 374 -3.28 5.26 14.79
C ILE A 374 -2.88 6.72 14.61
N ASP A 375 -2.84 7.46 15.71
CA ASP A 375 -2.05 8.68 15.81
C ASP A 375 -0.56 8.33 15.77
N ASP A 376 0.14 8.66 14.68
CA ASP A 376 1.53 8.27 14.46
C ASP A 376 2.50 8.83 15.53
N ARG A 377 2.09 9.82 16.34
CA ARG A 377 2.86 10.30 17.51
C ARG A 377 2.99 9.24 18.61
N PHE A 378 2.12 8.23 18.60
CA PHE A 378 2.11 7.08 19.51
C PHE A 378 2.62 5.79 18.85
N ALA A 379 3.21 5.87 17.67
CA ALA A 379 3.83 4.70 17.02
C ALA A 379 4.88 4.05 17.95
N LEU A 380 4.94 2.72 17.94
CA LEU A 380 5.86 1.92 18.76
C LEU A 380 5.64 2.06 20.29
N GLN A 381 4.56 2.70 20.71
CA GLN A 381 4.19 2.97 22.08
C GLN A 381 2.74 2.56 22.34
N LYS A 382 2.34 2.45 23.60
CA LYS A 382 0.95 2.17 23.95
C LYS A 382 0.05 3.30 23.48
N HIS A 383 -1.02 2.94 22.80
CA HIS A 383 -2.03 3.83 22.24
C HIS A 383 -3.41 3.50 22.82
N SER A 384 -4.33 4.44 22.72
CA SER A 384 -5.70 4.33 23.25
C SER A 384 -6.76 4.33 22.17
N HIS A 385 -6.42 4.75 20.95
CA HIS A 385 -7.33 4.87 19.83
C HIS A 385 -6.73 4.26 18.57
N GLY A 386 -7.54 3.51 17.84
CA GLY A 386 -7.19 2.92 16.54
C GLY A 386 -8.28 3.20 15.52
N TYR A 387 -7.88 3.26 14.26
CA TYR A 387 -8.77 3.56 13.15
C TYR A 387 -8.52 2.55 12.04
N TYR A 388 -9.56 2.18 11.29
CA TYR A 388 -9.41 1.32 10.13
C TYR A 388 -10.56 1.50 9.14
N ALA A 389 -10.39 1.05 7.92
CA ALA A 389 -11.47 0.96 6.97
C ALA A 389 -12.17 -0.40 7.12
N GLY A 390 -13.50 -0.42 7.18
CA GLY A 390 -14.31 -1.62 7.40
C GLY A 390 -15.44 -1.79 6.39
N ASN A 391 -16.19 -2.86 6.55
CA ASN A 391 -17.38 -3.14 5.75
C ASN A 391 -18.62 -3.30 6.62
N ILE A 392 -19.67 -2.49 6.36
CA ILE A 392 -20.97 -2.61 6.97
C ILE A 392 -22.04 -2.73 5.87
N GLY A 393 -22.95 -3.68 6.04
CA GLY A 393 -24.05 -3.89 5.12
C GLY A 393 -23.66 -4.67 3.86
N LYS A 394 -24.15 -4.22 2.70
CA LYS A 394 -23.89 -4.90 1.44
C LYS A 394 -22.47 -4.56 0.95
N HIS A 395 -21.63 -5.56 0.87
CA HIS A 395 -20.27 -5.40 0.36
C HIS A 395 -20.25 -4.72 -1.01
N PRO A 396 -19.41 -3.67 -1.18
CA PRO A 396 -19.05 -3.21 -2.52
C PRO A 396 -18.43 -4.39 -3.29
N LYS A 397 -18.50 -4.37 -4.60
CA LYS A 397 -17.81 -5.38 -5.41
C LYS A 397 -16.29 -5.20 -5.27
N GLY A 398 -15.58 -6.31 -5.17
CA GLY A 398 -14.14 -6.33 -5.03
C GLY A 398 -13.68 -6.13 -3.58
N MET A 399 -12.45 -5.67 -3.40
CA MET A 399 -11.80 -5.46 -2.09
C MET A 399 -12.02 -4.07 -1.51
N SER A 400 -12.90 -3.25 -2.06
CA SER A 400 -13.16 -1.92 -1.52
C SER A 400 -13.93 -1.99 -0.20
N LEU A 401 -13.63 -1.07 0.70
CA LEU A 401 -14.23 -0.92 2.03
C LEU A 401 -15.15 0.31 2.02
N ASN A 402 -16.21 0.31 2.83
CA ASN A 402 -17.24 1.36 2.78
C ASN A 402 -17.43 2.15 4.07
N THR A 403 -16.65 1.83 5.10
CA THR A 403 -16.87 2.33 6.46
C THR A 403 -15.54 2.78 7.06
N ILE A 404 -15.50 3.94 7.71
CA ILE A 404 -14.40 4.34 8.58
C ILE A 404 -14.78 4.00 10.01
N VAL A 405 -13.90 3.28 10.71
CA VAL A 405 -14.10 2.79 12.07
C VAL A 405 -13.10 3.45 12.99
N HIS A 406 -13.57 3.91 14.15
CA HIS A 406 -12.79 4.26 15.32
C HIS A 406 -13.00 3.20 16.40
N TYR A 407 -11.92 2.62 16.90
CA TYR A 407 -11.92 1.69 18.02
C TYR A 407 -11.24 2.35 19.24
N ASN A 408 -11.96 2.43 20.35
CA ASN A 408 -11.47 2.98 21.62
C ASN A 408 -11.01 1.83 22.52
N PHE A 409 -9.70 1.69 22.73
CA PHE A 409 -9.11 0.63 23.56
C PHE A 409 -9.35 0.81 25.07
N LEU A 410 -9.80 2.00 25.53
CA LEU A 410 -10.10 2.25 26.93
C LEU A 410 -11.49 1.77 27.33
N THR A 411 -12.46 1.84 26.39
CA THR A 411 -13.85 1.42 26.59
C THR A 411 -14.18 0.11 25.91
N GLU A 412 -13.30 -0.35 24.98
CA GLU A 412 -13.51 -1.52 24.12
C GLU A 412 -14.75 -1.36 23.21
N GLU A 413 -15.06 -0.12 22.84
CA GLU A 413 -16.19 0.23 21.99
C GLU A 413 -15.72 0.74 20.64
N ARG A 414 -16.57 0.59 19.62
CA ARG A 414 -16.35 1.16 18.30
C ARG A 414 -17.43 2.16 17.93
N GLU A 415 -17.03 3.18 17.17
CA GLU A 415 -17.90 4.05 16.40
C GLU A 415 -17.56 3.95 14.90
N HIS A 416 -18.48 4.33 14.04
CA HIS A 416 -18.23 4.25 12.62
C HIS A 416 -19.02 5.26 11.80
N TYR A 417 -18.44 5.62 10.66
CA TYR A 417 -19.08 6.34 9.56
C TYR A 417 -19.13 5.43 8.33
N THR A 418 -20.31 5.23 7.76
CA THR A 418 -20.50 4.43 6.54
C THR A 418 -20.91 5.32 5.36
N THR A 419 -20.26 5.15 4.21
CA THR A 419 -20.60 5.88 2.99
C THR A 419 -22.01 5.54 2.49
N LYS A 420 -22.55 6.36 1.60
CA LYS A 420 -23.80 6.07 0.89
C LYS A 420 -23.65 4.82 0.02
N ASP A 421 -24.80 4.22 -0.32
CA ASP A 421 -24.89 2.97 -1.10
C ASP A 421 -23.96 2.94 -2.33
N GLY A 422 -23.13 1.89 -2.40
CA GLY A 422 -22.17 1.68 -3.46
C GLY A 422 -20.90 2.53 -3.35
N GLY A 423 -20.78 3.36 -2.31
CA GLY A 423 -19.57 4.13 -2.03
C GLY A 423 -18.43 3.28 -1.48
N ALA A 424 -17.24 3.86 -1.43
CA ALA A 424 -16.06 3.25 -0.83
C ALA A 424 -15.20 4.31 -0.14
N VAL A 425 -14.45 3.89 0.89
CA VAL A 425 -13.47 4.74 1.59
C VAL A 425 -12.06 4.21 1.40
N GLY A 426 -11.10 5.12 1.35
CA GLY A 426 -9.68 4.77 1.47
C GLY A 426 -9.26 4.65 2.93
N GLU A 427 -7.96 4.42 3.14
CA GLU A 427 -7.32 4.40 4.44
C GLU A 427 -7.56 5.71 5.21
N PRO A 428 -8.03 5.67 6.47
CA PRO A 428 -8.16 6.85 7.32
C PRO A 428 -6.78 7.25 7.87
N VAL A 429 -6.33 8.47 7.57
CA VAL A 429 -5.07 9.01 8.09
C VAL A 429 -5.38 10.01 9.20
N PHE A 430 -4.72 9.85 10.35
CA PHE A 430 -4.92 10.71 11.50
C PHE A 430 -4.10 12.01 11.41
N ILE A 431 -4.72 13.13 11.80
CA ILE A 431 -4.10 14.45 11.91
C ILE A 431 -4.34 14.98 13.33
N PRO A 432 -3.31 15.19 14.16
CA PRO A 432 -3.50 15.70 15.52
C PRO A 432 -4.01 17.16 15.51
N LYS A 433 -4.87 17.53 16.47
CA LYS A 433 -5.30 18.94 16.65
C LYS A 433 -4.11 19.86 16.95
N SER A 434 -3.13 19.36 17.65
CA SER A 434 -1.86 20.03 17.94
C SER A 434 -0.79 19.01 18.32
N ASN A 435 0.47 19.43 18.34
CA ASN A 435 1.58 18.56 18.77
C ASN A 435 1.43 18.06 20.23
N ASN A 436 0.64 18.74 21.05
CA ASN A 436 0.44 18.45 22.49
C ASN A 436 -0.96 17.91 22.80
N SER A 437 -1.83 17.68 21.81
CA SER A 437 -3.14 17.06 22.03
C SER A 437 -3.00 15.62 22.50
N ASN A 438 -4.00 15.13 23.25
CA ASN A 438 -4.02 13.73 23.69
C ASN A 438 -4.17 12.79 22.49
N ASP A 439 -3.87 11.50 22.72
CA ASP A 439 -4.17 10.44 21.76
C ASP A 439 -5.66 10.45 21.40
N GLY A 440 -5.98 10.37 20.11
CA GLY A 440 -7.33 10.47 19.56
C GLY A 440 -7.86 11.88 19.36
N GLU A 441 -7.31 12.91 20.01
CA GLU A 441 -7.73 14.30 19.79
C GLU A 441 -7.20 14.84 18.44
N GLY A 442 -7.96 14.63 17.38
CA GLY A 442 -7.54 14.93 16.03
C GLY A 442 -8.65 14.83 14.99
N TRP A 443 -8.22 14.73 13.78
CA TRP A 443 -9.04 14.61 12.60
C TRP A 443 -8.63 13.35 11.81
N LEU A 444 -9.59 12.72 11.15
CA LEU A 444 -9.31 11.70 10.16
C LEU A 444 -9.52 12.29 8.77
N VAL A 445 -8.58 12.03 7.88
CA VAL A 445 -8.69 12.38 6.47
C VAL A 445 -8.65 11.12 5.62
N ALA A 446 -9.57 11.00 4.66
CA ALA A 446 -9.64 9.87 3.74
C ALA A 446 -10.24 10.27 2.40
N THR A 447 -9.98 9.50 1.36
CA THR A 447 -10.74 9.58 0.12
C THR A 447 -12.04 8.81 0.26
N GLU A 448 -13.13 9.37 -0.27
CA GLU A 448 -14.43 8.71 -0.37
C GLU A 448 -14.86 8.66 -1.85
N TYR A 449 -15.26 7.50 -2.33
CA TYR A 449 -15.87 7.34 -3.64
C TYR A 449 -17.39 7.50 -3.57
N ASN A 450 -17.93 8.45 -4.31
CA ASN A 450 -19.36 8.63 -4.50
C ASN A 450 -19.79 7.88 -5.77
N ALA A 451 -20.40 6.71 -5.61
CA ALA A 451 -20.82 5.85 -6.72
C ALA A 451 -21.91 6.47 -7.59
N ASN A 452 -22.80 7.30 -7.02
CA ASN A 452 -23.90 7.93 -7.75
C ASN A 452 -23.40 8.99 -8.73
N GLU A 453 -22.32 9.68 -8.37
CA GLU A 453 -21.74 10.77 -9.17
C GLU A 453 -20.48 10.33 -9.91
N ASN A 454 -20.02 9.10 -9.64
CA ASN A 454 -18.78 8.52 -10.20
C ASN A 454 -17.57 9.45 -10.04
N ARG A 455 -17.41 10.03 -8.86
CA ARG A 455 -16.30 10.92 -8.48
C ARG A 455 -15.83 10.63 -7.06
N SER A 456 -14.68 11.17 -6.68
CA SER A 456 -14.17 11.05 -5.33
C SER A 456 -14.18 12.39 -4.59
N ASN A 457 -14.29 12.29 -3.28
CA ASN A 457 -14.17 13.38 -2.33
C ASN A 457 -12.95 13.15 -1.44
N LEU A 458 -12.40 14.22 -0.88
CA LEU A 458 -11.65 14.16 0.37
C LEU A 458 -12.61 14.46 1.50
N ILE A 459 -12.72 13.54 2.47
CA ILE A 459 -13.55 13.73 3.67
C ILE A 459 -12.66 13.96 4.88
N ILE A 460 -13.14 14.81 5.78
CA ILE A 460 -12.51 15.11 7.07
C ILE A 460 -13.53 14.83 8.16
N LEU A 461 -13.16 13.97 9.13
CA LEU A 461 -14.02 13.60 10.27
C LEU A 461 -13.32 14.01 11.59
N ASP A 462 -14.10 14.29 12.62
CA ASP A 462 -13.58 14.33 14.00
C ASP A 462 -13.22 12.90 14.42
N ALA A 463 -11.97 12.67 14.81
CA ALA A 463 -11.45 11.33 15.10
C ALA A 463 -12.08 10.67 16.33
N MET A 464 -12.67 11.47 17.23
CA MET A 464 -13.37 11.00 18.43
C MET A 464 -14.89 10.88 18.26
N ASN A 465 -15.44 11.38 17.13
CA ASN A 465 -16.88 11.43 16.86
C ASN A 465 -17.15 11.07 15.40
N VAL A 466 -16.57 9.96 14.93
CA VAL A 466 -16.68 9.57 13.52
C VAL A 466 -18.13 9.28 13.09
N ALA A 467 -18.99 8.90 14.03
CA ALA A 467 -20.40 8.63 13.79
C ALA A 467 -21.20 9.88 13.37
N ASP A 468 -20.73 11.08 13.70
CA ASP A 468 -21.37 12.33 13.28
C ASP A 468 -21.17 12.63 11.79
N GLY A 469 -20.28 11.89 11.12
CA GLY A 469 -19.96 12.05 9.72
C GLY A 469 -18.94 13.16 9.45
N PRO A 470 -18.66 13.46 8.16
CA PRO A 470 -17.66 14.45 7.77
C PRO A 470 -18.00 15.88 8.22
N VAL A 471 -17.05 16.56 8.85
CA VAL A 471 -17.12 18.00 9.14
C VAL A 471 -16.86 18.83 7.89
N ALA A 472 -16.09 18.28 6.95
CA ALA A 472 -15.83 18.89 5.64
C ALA A 472 -15.69 17.82 4.54
N VAL A 473 -16.15 18.18 3.34
CA VAL A 473 -16.08 17.34 2.13
C VAL A 473 -15.55 18.20 0.98
N ALA A 474 -14.34 17.91 0.50
CA ALA A 474 -13.78 18.55 -0.67
C ALA A 474 -14.03 17.68 -1.92
N GLN A 475 -14.79 18.20 -2.88
CA GLN A 475 -15.37 17.45 -3.99
C GLN A 475 -14.51 17.56 -5.26
N LEU A 476 -13.95 16.42 -5.72
CA LEU A 476 -13.28 16.36 -7.00
C LEU A 476 -14.27 16.18 -8.16
N PRO A 477 -13.97 16.69 -9.36
CA PRO A 477 -14.79 16.46 -10.56
C PRO A 477 -14.56 15.08 -11.20
N HIS A 478 -13.64 14.29 -10.68
CA HIS A 478 -13.28 12.96 -11.18
C HIS A 478 -13.02 11.97 -10.04
N ARG A 479 -12.80 10.71 -10.35
CA ARG A 479 -12.43 9.68 -9.37
C ARG A 479 -10.93 9.79 -8.99
N VAL A 480 -10.63 9.43 -7.77
CA VAL A 480 -9.35 8.85 -7.35
C VAL A 480 -9.55 7.34 -7.38
N PRO A 481 -8.86 6.57 -8.24
CA PRO A 481 -9.02 5.13 -8.27
C PRO A 481 -8.77 4.51 -6.89
N TYR A 482 -9.48 3.44 -6.57
CA TYR A 482 -9.26 2.74 -5.32
C TYR A 482 -7.81 2.26 -5.26
N GLY A 483 -7.08 2.71 -4.26
CA GLY A 483 -5.64 2.51 -4.14
C GLY A 483 -5.28 2.00 -2.75
N PHE A 484 -4.05 2.30 -2.30
CA PHE A 484 -3.51 1.73 -1.07
C PHE A 484 -3.42 2.76 0.05
N HIS A 485 -2.24 3.32 0.32
CA HIS A 485 -1.99 4.05 1.54
C HIS A 485 -1.97 5.56 1.36
N GLY A 486 -2.31 6.25 2.45
CA GLY A 486 -2.25 7.69 2.57
C GLY A 486 -1.14 8.15 3.52
N TRP A 487 -0.79 9.42 3.40
CA TRP A 487 0.14 10.12 4.26
C TRP A 487 -0.30 11.56 4.44
N PHE A 488 -0.17 12.10 5.64
CA PHE A 488 -0.36 13.53 5.85
C PHE A 488 0.96 14.18 6.25
N GLU A 489 1.42 15.13 5.45
CA GLU A 489 2.58 15.96 5.74
C GLU A 489 2.11 17.29 6.32
N ASN A 490 2.41 17.52 7.59
CA ASN A 490 2.03 18.75 8.28
C ASN A 490 2.98 19.89 7.87
N ARG A 491 2.42 21.06 7.60
CA ARG A 491 3.17 22.31 7.36
C ARG A 491 2.93 23.25 8.51
N ALA A 492 3.66 23.02 9.60
CA ALA A 492 3.63 23.92 10.77
C ALA A 492 4.37 25.23 10.49
#